data_a335136df22a085dcaf7185dd9690f16
#
_entry.id   a335136df22a085dcaf7185dd9690f16
#
_cell.length_a   1.000
_cell.length_b   1.000
_cell.length_c   1.000
_cell.angle_alpha   90.00
_cell.angle_beta   90.00
_cell.angle_gamma   90.00
#
_symmetry.space_group_name_H-M   'P 1'
#
loop_
_entity.id
_entity.type
_entity.pdbx_description
1 polymer ?
#
loop_
_entity_poly.entity_id
_entity_poly.type
_entity_poly.pdbx_seq_one_letter_code
_entity_poly.pdbx_strand_id
1 'polypeptide(L)'
;MTNITLQKQHRTLWHFIPGLALSAVITGVALWGGSIPAVAGAGFSALTLAILLGIVLGNTIYPHIWKSCDGGVLFAKQYLLRLGIILYGFRLTFSQIADVGISGIIIDVLTLSSTFLLACFLGQKVFGLDKHTSWLIGAGSSICGAAAVLATEPVVKAEASKVTVAVATVVIFGTVAIFLYPAIYPLMSQWFSPETFGIYIGSTVHEVAQVVAAGHAISPDAENAAVISKMLRVMMLAPFLILLAARVKQLSGANSGEKSKITIPWFAILFIVVAIFNSFHLLPQSVVNMLVTLDTFLLAMAMAALGLTTHVSALKKAGAKPLLMALVLFAWLIVGGGAINYVIQSVIA
;
A
#
# COMPACT_ATOMS: atom_id res chain seq x y z
N MET A 1 30.24 29.80 -20.91
CA MET A 1 28.78 29.79 -21.06
C MET A 1 28.42 28.55 -21.88
N THR A 2 28.21 27.43 -21.23
CA THR A 2 27.86 26.14 -21.86
C THR A 2 26.40 25.91 -21.70
N ASN A 3 25.64 25.99 -22.79
CA ASN A 3 24.18 25.67 -22.86
C ASN A 3 23.98 24.20 -22.55
N ILE A 4 23.52 23.90 -21.33
CA ILE A 4 22.94 22.60 -21.01
C ILE A 4 21.45 22.66 -21.46
N THR A 5 21.25 22.33 -22.71
CA THR A 5 19.92 22.02 -23.25
C THR A 5 19.43 20.75 -22.54
N LEU A 6 18.52 20.93 -21.59
CA LEU A 6 17.73 19.84 -21.04
C LEU A 6 16.91 19.22 -22.19
N GLN A 7 17.44 18.16 -22.79
CA GLN A 7 16.67 17.28 -23.67
C GLN A 7 15.53 16.68 -22.84
N LYS A 8 14.34 17.26 -22.97
CA LYS A 8 13.08 16.68 -22.56
C LYS A 8 12.90 15.44 -23.44
N GLN A 9 13.40 14.29 -22.97
CA GLN A 9 13.23 13.03 -23.66
C GLN A 9 11.73 12.74 -23.72
N HIS A 10 11.10 12.97 -24.86
CA HIS A 10 9.77 12.46 -25.16
C HIS A 10 9.84 10.94 -25.01
N ARG A 11 9.44 10.43 -23.83
CA ARG A 11 9.25 9.00 -23.62
C ARG A 11 8.13 8.59 -24.55
N THR A 12 8.46 8.02 -25.68
CA THR A 12 7.52 7.47 -26.64
C THR A 12 6.70 6.39 -25.93
N LEU A 13 5.40 6.29 -26.20
CA LEU A 13 4.49 5.26 -25.62
C LEU A 13 5.06 3.84 -25.75
N TRP A 14 5.85 3.58 -26.76
CA TRP A 14 6.59 2.34 -27.02
C TRP A 14 7.49 1.89 -25.86
N HIS A 15 8.00 2.83 -25.04
CA HIS A 15 8.84 2.51 -23.89
C HIS A 15 8.09 1.76 -22.77
N PHE A 16 6.76 1.91 -22.70
CA PHE A 16 5.96 1.24 -21.67
C PHE A 16 5.50 -0.16 -22.08
N ILE A 17 5.43 -0.44 -23.40
CA ILE A 17 4.84 -1.67 -23.93
C ILE A 17 5.51 -2.94 -23.40
N PRO A 18 6.85 -3.11 -23.39
CA PRO A 18 7.46 -4.36 -22.94
C PRO A 18 7.13 -4.71 -21.49
N GLY A 19 7.18 -3.71 -20.60
CA GLY A 19 6.86 -3.92 -19.18
C GLY A 19 5.37 -4.16 -18.92
N LEU A 20 4.49 -3.46 -19.65
CA LEU A 20 3.05 -3.70 -19.59
C LEU A 20 2.68 -5.09 -20.12
N ALA A 21 3.28 -5.51 -21.25
CA ALA A 21 3.08 -6.83 -21.82
C ALA A 21 3.55 -7.94 -20.84
N LEU A 22 4.73 -7.77 -20.23
CA LEU A 22 5.23 -8.69 -19.21
C LEU A 22 4.25 -8.81 -18.04
N SER A 23 3.80 -7.67 -17.49
CA SER A 23 2.83 -7.66 -16.39
C SER A 23 1.49 -8.30 -16.79
N ALA A 24 1.01 -8.06 -18.03
CA ALA A 24 -0.22 -8.65 -18.56
C ALA A 24 -0.10 -10.18 -18.74
N VAL A 25 1.04 -10.68 -19.22
CA VAL A 25 1.30 -12.13 -19.35
C VAL A 25 1.28 -12.80 -17.98
N ILE A 26 1.98 -12.25 -16.99
CA ILE A 26 1.98 -12.77 -15.62
C ILE A 26 0.55 -12.78 -15.07
N THR A 27 -0.20 -11.71 -15.30
CA THR A 27 -1.61 -11.60 -14.89
C THR A 27 -2.48 -12.65 -15.54
N GLY A 28 -2.34 -12.89 -16.84
CA GLY A 28 -3.07 -13.94 -17.55
C GLY A 28 -2.81 -15.34 -16.96
N VAL A 29 -1.54 -15.65 -16.69
CA VAL A 29 -1.16 -16.91 -16.04
C VAL A 29 -1.73 -17.00 -14.61
N ALA A 30 -1.71 -15.90 -13.85
CA ALA A 30 -2.24 -15.87 -12.50
C ALA A 30 -3.78 -16.00 -12.46
N LEU A 31 -4.51 -15.37 -13.38
CA LEU A 31 -5.95 -15.52 -13.51
C LEU A 31 -6.33 -16.94 -13.91
N TRP A 32 -5.61 -17.53 -14.88
CA TRP A 32 -5.81 -18.91 -15.26
C TRP A 32 -5.49 -19.86 -14.10
N GLY A 33 -4.35 -19.67 -13.42
CA GLY A 33 -3.96 -20.48 -12.26
C GLY A 33 -4.96 -20.39 -11.10
N GLY A 34 -5.48 -19.19 -10.82
CA GLY A 34 -6.51 -18.94 -9.79
C GLY A 34 -7.88 -19.55 -10.11
N SER A 35 -8.15 -19.86 -11.39
CA SER A 35 -9.38 -20.57 -11.79
C SER A 35 -9.31 -22.09 -11.58
N ILE A 36 -8.12 -22.65 -11.28
CA ILE A 36 -7.92 -24.08 -11.03
C ILE A 36 -8.44 -24.41 -9.62
N PRO A 37 -9.45 -25.32 -9.47
CA PRO A 37 -10.08 -25.57 -8.16
C PRO A 37 -9.11 -26.00 -7.06
N ALA A 38 -8.07 -26.77 -7.40
CA ALA A 38 -7.05 -27.21 -6.44
C ALA A 38 -6.19 -26.03 -5.91
N VAL A 39 -5.92 -25.04 -6.75
CA VAL A 39 -5.14 -23.84 -6.37
C VAL A 39 -6.01 -22.89 -5.55
N ALA A 40 -7.24 -22.65 -5.98
CA ALA A 40 -8.22 -21.85 -5.24
C ALA A 40 -8.54 -22.48 -3.88
N GLY A 41 -8.73 -23.81 -3.82
CA GLY A 41 -8.95 -24.56 -2.58
C GLY A 41 -7.77 -24.54 -1.61
N ALA A 42 -6.53 -24.29 -2.10
CA ALA A 42 -5.35 -24.05 -1.28
C ALA A 42 -5.23 -22.58 -0.78
N GLY A 43 -6.24 -21.72 -1.06
CA GLY A 43 -6.27 -20.33 -0.62
C GLY A 43 -5.49 -19.34 -1.50
N PHE A 44 -5.01 -19.79 -2.68
CA PHE A 44 -4.29 -18.91 -3.61
C PHE A 44 -5.24 -18.20 -4.56
N SER A 45 -5.47 -16.91 -4.32
CA SER A 45 -6.21 -16.05 -5.24
C SER A 45 -5.38 -15.67 -6.47
N ALA A 46 -6.03 -15.21 -7.54
CA ALA A 46 -5.34 -14.70 -8.72
C ALA A 46 -4.38 -13.54 -8.40
N LEU A 47 -4.75 -12.65 -7.48
CA LEU A 47 -3.91 -11.53 -7.03
C LEU A 47 -2.67 -12.04 -6.29
N THR A 48 -2.84 -13.04 -5.41
CA THR A 48 -1.74 -13.68 -4.68
C THR A 48 -0.80 -14.42 -5.64
N LEU A 49 -1.34 -15.11 -6.63
CA LEU A 49 -0.53 -15.75 -7.67
C LEU A 49 0.23 -14.74 -8.52
N ALA A 50 -0.39 -13.64 -8.90
CA ALA A 50 0.26 -12.58 -9.69
C ALA A 50 1.48 -12.01 -8.97
N ILE A 51 1.37 -11.72 -7.68
CA ILE A 51 2.51 -11.20 -6.91
C ILE A 51 3.58 -12.27 -6.69
N LEU A 52 3.22 -13.53 -6.42
CA LEU A 52 4.18 -14.63 -6.25
C LEU A 52 4.98 -14.88 -7.53
N LEU A 53 4.29 -15.01 -8.67
CA LEU A 53 4.94 -15.16 -9.98
C LEU A 53 5.83 -13.95 -10.27
N GLY A 54 5.35 -12.74 -9.96
CA GLY A 54 6.12 -11.51 -10.06
C GLY A 54 7.39 -11.56 -9.21
N ILE A 55 7.33 -12.00 -7.95
CA ILE A 55 8.52 -12.11 -7.06
C ILE A 55 9.52 -13.12 -7.62
N VAL A 56 9.06 -14.30 -8.06
CA VAL A 56 9.94 -15.33 -8.64
C VAL A 56 10.63 -14.78 -9.87
N LEU A 57 9.88 -14.22 -10.83
CA LEU A 57 10.45 -13.65 -12.05
C LEU A 57 11.30 -12.40 -11.78
N GLY A 58 10.93 -11.58 -10.79
CA GLY A 58 11.65 -10.40 -10.36
C GLY A 58 13.05 -10.67 -9.82
N ASN A 59 13.25 -11.87 -9.23
CA ASN A 59 14.54 -12.28 -8.70
C ASN A 59 15.30 -13.25 -9.61
N THR A 60 14.72 -13.68 -10.75
CA THR A 60 15.36 -14.61 -11.71
C THR A 60 15.57 -13.96 -13.07
N ILE A 61 14.52 -13.75 -13.83
CA ILE A 61 14.57 -13.30 -15.24
C ILE A 61 14.60 -11.78 -15.37
N TYR A 62 13.80 -11.07 -14.58
CA TYR A 62 13.64 -9.62 -14.70
C TYR A 62 14.93 -8.82 -14.60
N PRO A 63 15.94 -9.18 -13.76
CA PRO A 63 17.22 -8.49 -13.74
C PRO A 63 17.96 -8.46 -15.08
N HIS A 64 17.67 -9.39 -15.99
CA HIS A 64 18.29 -9.44 -17.31
C HIS A 64 17.58 -8.58 -18.36
N ILE A 65 16.29 -8.32 -18.16
CA ILE A 65 15.40 -7.59 -19.10
C ILE A 65 14.92 -6.24 -18.56
N TRP A 66 15.28 -5.87 -17.33
CA TRP A 66 14.76 -4.68 -16.64
C TRP A 66 14.90 -3.39 -17.45
N LYS A 67 16.01 -3.21 -18.17
CA LYS A 67 16.27 -2.01 -18.98
C LYS A 67 15.16 -1.72 -20.00
N SER A 68 14.59 -2.75 -20.58
CA SER A 68 13.50 -2.64 -21.56
C SER A 68 12.11 -2.61 -20.93
N CYS A 69 11.95 -3.22 -19.76
CA CYS A 69 10.63 -3.45 -19.14
C CYS A 69 10.31 -2.47 -18.00
N ASP A 70 11.31 -1.83 -17.38
CA ASP A 70 11.16 -1.07 -16.14
C ASP A 70 10.12 0.06 -16.27
N GLY A 71 10.11 0.79 -17.37
CA GLY A 71 9.12 1.86 -17.59
C GLY A 71 7.67 1.37 -17.50
N GLY A 72 7.35 0.27 -18.18
CA GLY A 72 6.00 -0.31 -18.16
C GLY A 72 5.64 -0.97 -16.84
N VAL A 73 6.59 -1.63 -16.17
CA VAL A 73 6.39 -2.24 -14.85
C VAL A 73 6.12 -1.15 -13.80
N LEU A 74 6.90 -0.07 -13.78
CA LEU A 74 6.64 1.06 -12.89
C LEU A 74 5.32 1.77 -13.19
N PHE A 75 4.95 1.89 -14.46
CA PHE A 75 3.64 2.42 -14.86
C PHE A 75 2.51 1.54 -14.31
N ALA A 76 2.59 0.22 -14.47
CA ALA A 76 1.59 -0.71 -13.93
C ALA A 76 1.51 -0.61 -12.40
N LYS A 77 2.63 -0.64 -11.71
CA LYS A 77 2.72 -0.54 -10.25
C LYS A 77 2.10 0.76 -9.68
N GLN A 78 2.21 1.88 -10.41
CA GLN A 78 1.80 3.19 -9.90
C GLN A 78 0.46 3.66 -10.47
N TYR A 79 0.29 3.63 -11.77
CA TYR A 79 -0.87 4.22 -12.45
C TYR A 79 -2.01 3.22 -12.60
N LEU A 80 -1.73 1.95 -13.01
CA LEU A 80 -2.78 0.95 -13.11
C LEU A 80 -3.32 0.57 -11.74
N LEU A 81 -2.47 0.53 -10.70
CA LEU A 81 -2.92 0.36 -9.32
C LEU A 81 -3.91 1.45 -8.91
N ARG A 82 -3.57 2.72 -9.13
CA ARG A 82 -4.44 3.85 -8.77
C ARG A 82 -5.75 3.83 -9.54
N LEU A 83 -5.69 3.53 -10.83
CA LEU A 83 -6.88 3.41 -11.67
C LEU A 83 -7.75 2.23 -11.21
N GLY A 84 -7.16 1.07 -10.93
CA GLY A 84 -7.86 -0.08 -10.37
C GLY A 84 -8.58 0.30 -9.07
N ILE A 85 -7.90 0.96 -8.13
CA ILE A 85 -8.52 1.41 -6.88
C ILE A 85 -9.66 2.40 -7.11
N ILE A 86 -9.54 3.34 -8.05
CA ILE A 86 -10.64 4.25 -8.39
C ILE A 86 -11.85 3.45 -8.89
N LEU A 87 -11.63 2.49 -9.81
CA LEU A 87 -12.68 1.64 -10.35
C LEU A 87 -13.24 0.67 -9.31
N TYR A 88 -12.45 0.28 -8.31
CA TYR A 88 -12.91 -0.53 -7.18
C TYR A 88 -14.10 0.10 -6.45
N GLY A 89 -14.24 1.42 -6.51
CA GLY A 89 -15.42 2.12 -6.00
C GLY A 89 -16.75 1.64 -6.59
N PHE A 90 -16.75 1.04 -7.80
CA PHE A 90 -17.93 0.42 -8.39
C PHE A 90 -18.36 -0.90 -7.73
N ARG A 91 -17.52 -1.50 -6.87
CA ARG A 91 -17.90 -2.66 -6.04
C ARG A 91 -18.66 -2.27 -4.78
N LEU A 92 -18.58 -1.01 -4.39
CA LEU A 92 -18.99 -0.52 -3.09
C LEU A 92 -20.11 0.50 -3.20
N THR A 93 -20.82 0.67 -2.09
CA THR A 93 -21.80 1.74 -1.89
C THR A 93 -21.31 2.68 -0.79
N PHE A 94 -21.85 3.89 -0.77
CA PHE A 94 -21.55 4.85 0.29
C PHE A 94 -21.95 4.37 1.67
N SER A 95 -23.03 3.58 1.80
CA SER A 95 -23.44 2.97 3.06
C SER A 95 -22.34 2.07 3.64
N GLN A 96 -21.75 1.20 2.83
CA GLN A 96 -20.63 0.34 3.27
C GLN A 96 -19.41 1.15 3.73
N ILE A 97 -19.14 2.30 3.09
CA ILE A 97 -18.08 3.22 3.54
C ILE A 97 -18.47 3.87 4.88
N ALA A 98 -19.72 4.26 5.03
CA ALA A 98 -20.24 4.87 6.26
C ALA A 98 -20.27 3.87 7.44
N ASP A 99 -20.49 2.58 7.17
CA ASP A 99 -20.50 1.53 8.19
C ASP A 99 -19.12 1.32 8.81
N VAL A 100 -18.05 1.36 8.01
CA VAL A 100 -16.66 1.41 8.52
C VAL A 100 -16.36 2.73 9.26
N GLY A 101 -16.91 3.81 8.79
CA GLY A 101 -17.08 5.17 9.29
C GLY A 101 -16.22 5.60 10.48
N ILE A 102 -16.87 5.95 11.60
CA ILE A 102 -16.20 6.54 12.78
C ILE A 102 -15.27 5.54 13.46
N SER A 103 -15.63 4.27 13.54
CA SER A 103 -14.79 3.23 14.14
C SER A 103 -13.49 3.05 13.37
N GLY A 104 -13.56 2.99 12.03
CA GLY A 104 -12.38 2.93 11.16
C GLY A 104 -11.48 4.15 11.32
N ILE A 105 -12.03 5.36 11.39
CA ILE A 105 -11.26 6.59 11.60
C ILE A 105 -10.54 6.56 12.95
N ILE A 106 -11.21 6.17 14.03
CA ILE A 106 -10.61 6.09 15.37
C ILE A 106 -9.48 5.05 15.38
N ILE A 107 -9.72 3.86 14.81
CA ILE A 107 -8.72 2.80 14.67
C ILE A 107 -7.49 3.33 13.91
N ASP A 108 -7.71 4.00 12.78
CA ASP A 108 -6.63 4.51 11.96
C ASP A 108 -5.83 5.62 12.65
N VAL A 109 -6.50 6.56 13.34
CA VAL A 109 -5.83 7.61 14.13
C VAL A 109 -4.96 7.00 15.24
N LEU A 110 -5.50 6.02 15.98
CA LEU A 110 -4.75 5.36 17.06
C LEU A 110 -3.59 4.54 16.53
N THR A 111 -3.82 3.75 15.49
CA THR A 111 -2.79 2.89 14.87
C THR A 111 -1.69 3.74 14.24
N LEU A 112 -2.05 4.80 13.50
CA LEU A 112 -1.10 5.72 12.88
C LEU A 112 -0.25 6.41 13.95
N SER A 113 -0.90 7.03 14.94
CA SER A 113 -0.23 7.84 15.96
C SER A 113 0.70 6.98 16.82
N SER A 114 0.21 5.83 17.31
CA SER A 114 1.01 4.92 18.13
C SER A 114 2.20 4.35 17.37
N THR A 115 2.00 3.92 16.11
CA THR A 115 3.07 3.37 15.27
C THR A 115 4.13 4.43 14.96
N PHE A 116 3.73 5.65 14.60
CA PHE A 116 4.68 6.73 14.31
C PHE A 116 5.48 7.16 15.54
N LEU A 117 4.82 7.33 16.70
CA LEU A 117 5.49 7.67 17.95
C LEU A 117 6.44 6.56 18.39
N LEU A 118 6.02 5.30 18.30
CA LEU A 118 6.86 4.15 18.59
C LEU A 118 8.07 4.09 17.65
N ALA A 119 7.88 4.38 16.36
CA ALA A 119 8.98 4.45 15.40
C ALA A 119 10.00 5.55 15.74
N CYS A 120 9.53 6.72 16.15
CA CYS A 120 10.40 7.80 16.61
C CYS A 120 11.20 7.42 17.84
N PHE A 121 10.56 6.77 18.81
CA PHE A 121 11.21 6.31 20.04
C PHE A 121 12.23 5.19 19.77
N LEU A 122 11.79 4.10 19.14
CA LEU A 122 12.63 2.94 18.85
C LEU A 122 13.81 3.32 17.94
N GLY A 123 13.56 4.05 16.87
CA GLY A 123 14.58 4.41 15.90
C GLY A 123 15.72 5.19 16.55
N GLN A 124 15.40 6.23 17.29
CA GLN A 124 16.39 7.14 17.85
C GLN A 124 17.00 6.64 19.17
N LYS A 125 16.20 6.05 20.07
CA LYS A 125 16.66 5.67 21.43
C LYS A 125 17.15 4.23 21.54
N VAL A 126 16.56 3.29 20.79
CA VAL A 126 16.87 1.86 20.90
C VAL A 126 17.85 1.43 19.81
N PHE A 127 17.54 1.75 18.56
CA PHE A 127 18.36 1.32 17.41
C PHE A 127 19.46 2.30 17.03
N GLY A 128 19.48 3.52 17.60
CA GLY A 128 20.49 4.55 17.31
C GLY A 128 20.48 5.00 15.84
N LEU A 129 19.31 5.00 15.21
CA LEU A 129 19.12 5.52 13.86
C LEU A 129 18.99 7.04 13.91
N ASP A 130 19.40 7.69 12.82
CA ASP A 130 19.16 9.10 12.68
C ASP A 130 17.67 9.42 12.58
N LYS A 131 17.33 10.68 12.87
CA LYS A 131 15.97 11.16 12.97
C LYS A 131 15.19 11.04 11.65
N HIS A 132 15.84 11.33 10.52
CA HIS A 132 15.18 11.29 9.21
C HIS A 132 14.84 9.85 8.83
N THR A 133 15.76 8.90 9.01
CA THR A 133 15.50 7.47 8.79
C THR A 133 14.36 6.96 9.67
N SER A 134 14.36 7.33 10.96
CA SER A 134 13.29 6.95 11.90
C SER A 134 11.93 7.51 11.49
N TRP A 135 11.87 8.77 11.05
CA TRP A 135 10.64 9.39 10.58
C TRP A 135 10.12 8.81 9.27
N LEU A 136 11.01 8.49 8.32
CA LEU A 136 10.62 7.89 7.05
C LEU A 136 10.07 6.48 7.24
N ILE A 137 10.75 5.62 8.02
CA ILE A 137 10.26 4.27 8.34
C ILE A 137 8.94 4.38 9.12
N GLY A 138 8.87 5.30 10.09
CA GLY A 138 7.67 5.56 10.86
C GLY A 138 6.47 5.97 10.01
N ALA A 139 6.64 6.95 9.12
CA ALA A 139 5.60 7.40 8.20
C ALA A 139 5.15 6.28 7.25
N GLY A 140 6.10 5.52 6.71
CA GLY A 140 5.80 4.37 5.85
C GLY A 140 5.01 3.29 6.57
N SER A 141 5.43 2.89 7.76
CA SER A 141 4.77 1.84 8.55
C SER A 141 3.41 2.30 9.10
N SER A 142 3.27 3.59 9.41
CA SER A 142 2.06 4.11 10.05
C SER A 142 0.94 4.51 9.07
N ILE A 143 1.20 4.71 7.78
CA ILE A 143 0.18 5.23 6.85
C ILE A 143 -0.03 4.32 5.63
N CYS A 144 0.78 4.46 4.59
CA CYS A 144 0.55 3.77 3.32
C CYS A 144 1.84 3.32 2.60
N GLY A 145 2.83 2.89 3.36
CA GLY A 145 4.03 2.29 2.81
C GLY A 145 4.91 3.28 2.06
N ALA A 146 5.38 2.88 0.89
CA ALA A 146 6.30 3.66 0.07
C ALA A 146 5.75 5.04 -0.31
N ALA A 147 4.44 5.18 -0.53
CA ALA A 147 3.82 6.46 -0.86
C ALA A 147 3.98 7.48 0.27
N ALA A 148 3.80 7.05 1.53
CA ALA A 148 4.00 7.90 2.70
C ALA A 148 5.47 8.27 2.89
N VAL A 149 6.41 7.33 2.64
CA VAL A 149 7.86 7.62 2.67
C VAL A 149 8.22 8.72 1.68
N LEU A 150 7.79 8.56 0.40
CA LEU A 150 8.07 9.54 -0.66
C LEU A 150 7.41 10.90 -0.44
N ALA A 151 6.22 10.92 0.18
CA ALA A 151 5.54 12.17 0.52
C ALA A 151 6.19 12.88 1.75
N THR A 152 6.80 12.11 2.64
CA THR A 152 7.50 12.62 3.83
C THR A 152 8.89 13.16 3.50
N GLU A 153 9.58 12.59 2.50
CA GLU A 153 10.93 12.98 2.08
C GLU A 153 11.11 14.51 1.93
N PRO A 154 10.32 15.20 1.10
CA PRO A 154 10.49 16.65 0.90
C PRO A 154 10.19 17.47 2.15
N VAL A 155 9.34 16.95 3.06
CA VAL A 155 9.01 17.63 4.32
C VAL A 155 10.18 17.59 5.30
N VAL A 156 10.85 16.43 5.41
CA VAL A 156 11.98 16.24 6.33
C VAL A 156 13.34 16.50 5.67
N LYS A 157 13.35 16.75 4.35
CA LYS A 157 14.58 16.97 3.52
C LYS A 157 15.59 15.84 3.71
N ALA A 158 15.11 14.58 3.61
CA ALA A 158 15.95 13.40 3.80
C ALA A 158 16.79 13.09 2.57
N GLU A 159 17.93 12.43 2.78
CA GLU A 159 18.78 11.94 1.71
C GLU A 159 18.13 10.74 0.98
N ALA A 160 18.34 10.61 -0.33
CA ALA A 160 17.79 9.54 -1.16
C ALA A 160 18.16 8.13 -0.65
N SER A 161 19.33 7.98 -0.04
CA SER A 161 19.79 6.74 0.59
C SER A 161 18.84 6.28 1.71
N LYS A 162 18.40 7.20 2.57
CA LYS A 162 17.50 6.94 3.69
C LYS A 162 16.08 6.62 3.20
N VAL A 163 15.64 7.30 2.14
CA VAL A 163 14.36 7.01 1.46
C VAL A 163 14.36 5.58 0.93
N THR A 164 15.44 5.17 0.26
CA THR A 164 15.58 3.81 -0.27
C THR A 164 15.50 2.75 0.83
N VAL A 165 16.17 2.98 1.96
CA VAL A 165 16.11 2.08 3.12
C VAL A 165 14.70 1.99 3.68
N ALA A 166 14.01 3.12 3.89
CA ALA A 166 12.65 3.14 4.41
C ALA A 166 11.65 2.46 3.47
N VAL A 167 11.75 2.71 2.16
CA VAL A 167 10.92 2.02 1.16
C VAL A 167 11.16 0.51 1.18
N ALA A 168 12.43 0.08 1.28
CA ALA A 168 12.75 -1.35 1.34
C ALA A 168 12.08 -2.03 2.55
N THR A 169 12.12 -1.42 3.73
CA THR A 169 11.51 -2.01 4.94
C THR A 169 10.00 -2.18 4.80
N VAL A 170 9.27 -1.17 4.31
CA VAL A 170 7.80 -1.26 4.17
C VAL A 170 7.37 -2.24 3.06
N VAL A 171 8.13 -2.34 1.98
CA VAL A 171 7.85 -3.32 0.92
C VAL A 171 8.05 -4.75 1.44
N ILE A 172 9.13 -5.01 2.19
CA ILE A 172 9.43 -6.33 2.73
C ILE A 172 8.33 -6.78 3.69
N PHE A 173 8.06 -6.01 4.74
CA PHE A 173 7.08 -6.41 5.76
C PHE A 173 5.65 -6.37 5.24
N GLY A 174 5.33 -5.47 4.32
CA GLY A 174 4.05 -5.48 3.65
C GLY A 174 3.86 -6.70 2.73
N THR A 175 4.92 -7.18 2.08
CA THR A 175 4.86 -8.43 1.30
C THR A 175 4.67 -9.64 2.22
N VAL A 176 5.35 -9.70 3.37
CA VAL A 176 5.10 -10.73 4.38
C VAL A 176 3.65 -10.71 4.87
N ALA A 177 3.08 -9.51 5.06
CA ALA A 177 1.71 -9.33 5.51
C ALA A 177 0.68 -9.98 4.58
N ILE A 178 0.89 -9.96 3.25
CA ILE A 178 -0.03 -10.57 2.27
C ILE A 178 -0.31 -12.05 2.59
N PHE A 179 0.69 -12.75 3.08
CA PHE A 179 0.59 -14.19 3.41
C PHE A 179 0.26 -14.40 4.88
N LEU A 180 0.80 -13.57 5.76
CA LEU A 180 0.66 -13.74 7.20
C LEU A 180 -0.78 -13.50 7.67
N TYR A 181 -1.44 -12.42 7.20
CA TYR A 181 -2.80 -12.10 7.66
C TYR A 181 -3.83 -13.15 7.29
N PRO A 182 -3.89 -13.67 6.04
CA PRO A 182 -4.76 -14.79 5.73
C PRO A 182 -4.43 -16.06 6.52
N ALA A 183 -3.15 -16.32 6.81
CA ALA A 183 -2.72 -17.50 7.57
C ALA A 183 -3.13 -17.42 9.06
N ILE A 184 -3.16 -16.24 9.67
CA ILE A 184 -3.59 -16.07 11.07
C ILE A 184 -5.10 -15.90 11.21
N TYR A 185 -5.83 -15.56 10.14
CA TYR A 185 -7.28 -15.33 10.21
C TYR A 185 -8.05 -16.52 10.79
N PRO A 186 -7.79 -17.80 10.41
CA PRO A 186 -8.51 -18.94 11.01
C PRO A 186 -8.35 -19.04 12.53
N LEU A 187 -7.22 -18.60 13.08
CA LEU A 187 -6.96 -18.57 14.52
C LEU A 187 -7.70 -17.43 15.22
N MET A 188 -7.98 -16.35 14.47
CA MET A 188 -8.62 -15.15 15.00
C MET A 188 -10.14 -15.07 14.69
N SER A 189 -10.67 -15.99 13.91
CA SER A 189 -12.06 -15.99 13.42
C SER A 189 -13.11 -16.08 14.55
N GLN A 190 -12.74 -16.51 15.74
CA GLN A 190 -13.62 -16.49 16.92
C GLN A 190 -13.80 -15.07 17.52
N TRP A 191 -12.90 -14.13 17.21
CA TRP A 191 -12.94 -12.75 17.70
C TRP A 191 -13.26 -11.74 16.61
N PHE A 192 -13.01 -12.08 15.35
CA PHE A 192 -13.18 -11.21 14.20
C PHE A 192 -14.03 -11.88 13.13
N SER A 193 -15.09 -11.22 12.70
CA SER A 193 -15.77 -11.58 11.45
C SER A 193 -14.85 -11.28 10.25
N PRO A 194 -15.12 -11.78 9.04
CA PRO A 194 -14.36 -11.42 7.84
C PRO A 194 -14.27 -9.91 7.64
N GLU A 195 -15.35 -9.18 7.82
CA GLU A 195 -15.43 -7.74 7.67
C GLU A 195 -14.58 -7.00 8.72
N THR A 196 -14.73 -7.33 10.01
CA THR A 196 -13.96 -6.69 11.08
C THR A 196 -12.47 -7.02 10.98
N PHE A 197 -12.11 -8.22 10.51
CA PHE A 197 -10.73 -8.57 10.20
C PHE A 197 -10.21 -7.83 8.96
N GLY A 198 -11.09 -7.52 7.99
CA GLY A 198 -10.78 -6.65 6.87
C GLY A 198 -10.39 -5.24 7.33
N ILE A 199 -11.13 -4.64 8.26
CA ILE A 199 -10.77 -3.34 8.86
C ILE A 199 -9.39 -3.43 9.52
N TYR A 200 -9.10 -4.51 10.24
CA TYR A 200 -7.79 -4.74 10.85
C TYR A 200 -6.68 -4.85 9.78
N ILE A 201 -6.88 -5.56 8.68
CA ILE A 201 -5.93 -5.58 7.54
C ILE A 201 -5.70 -4.16 7.01
N GLY A 202 -6.76 -3.41 6.71
CA GLY A 202 -6.69 -2.07 6.14
C GLY A 202 -5.94 -1.09 7.03
N SER A 203 -6.18 -1.18 8.34
CA SER A 203 -5.56 -0.30 9.35
C SER A 203 -4.12 -0.67 9.73
N THR A 204 -3.58 -1.82 9.30
CA THR A 204 -2.26 -2.30 9.74
C THR A 204 -1.31 -2.70 8.63
N VAL A 205 -1.77 -3.24 7.51
CA VAL A 205 -0.93 -3.59 6.36
C VAL A 205 -0.43 -2.32 5.66
N HIS A 206 0.77 -2.35 5.09
CA HIS A 206 1.49 -1.17 4.65
C HIS A 206 0.92 -0.53 3.38
N GLU A 207 0.82 -1.26 2.28
CA GLU A 207 0.44 -0.71 0.97
C GLU A 207 -0.97 -1.13 0.56
N VAL A 208 -1.64 -0.29 -0.23
CA VAL A 208 -3.01 -0.56 -0.72
C VAL A 208 -3.06 -1.87 -1.51
N ALA A 209 -2.09 -2.10 -2.38
CA ALA A 209 -1.97 -3.32 -3.15
C ALA A 209 -1.92 -4.59 -2.28
N GLN A 210 -1.14 -4.52 -1.19
CA GLN A 210 -0.99 -5.61 -0.23
C GLN A 210 -2.28 -5.85 0.57
N VAL A 211 -3.00 -4.77 0.89
CA VAL A 211 -4.31 -4.83 1.57
C VAL A 211 -5.34 -5.56 0.70
N VAL A 212 -5.44 -5.18 -0.58
CA VAL A 212 -6.33 -5.87 -1.53
C VAL A 212 -6.01 -7.36 -1.60
N ALA A 213 -4.73 -7.71 -1.79
CA ALA A 213 -4.32 -9.11 -1.90
C ALA A 213 -4.59 -9.92 -0.62
N ALA A 214 -4.31 -9.35 0.56
CA ALA A 214 -4.55 -10.01 1.84
C ALA A 214 -6.05 -10.18 2.15
N GLY A 215 -6.87 -9.15 1.90
CA GLY A 215 -8.32 -9.21 2.08
C GLY A 215 -8.98 -10.20 1.12
N HIS A 216 -8.61 -10.14 -0.15
CA HIS A 216 -9.12 -11.05 -1.19
C HIS A 216 -8.83 -12.53 -0.92
N ALA A 217 -7.70 -12.83 -0.29
CA ALA A 217 -7.34 -14.19 0.10
C ALA A 217 -8.23 -14.76 1.23
N ILE A 218 -9.02 -13.92 1.91
CA ILE A 218 -9.93 -14.33 2.99
C ILE A 218 -11.37 -14.40 2.48
N SER A 219 -11.93 -13.28 2.02
CA SER A 219 -13.27 -13.19 1.46
C SER A 219 -13.53 -11.85 0.78
N PRO A 220 -14.59 -11.72 -0.05
CA PRO A 220 -15.01 -10.43 -0.61
C PRO A 220 -15.32 -9.37 0.46
N ASP A 221 -15.95 -9.76 1.58
CA ASP A 221 -16.29 -8.84 2.67
C ASP A 221 -15.03 -8.32 3.37
N ALA A 222 -14.05 -9.20 3.62
CA ALA A 222 -12.76 -8.82 4.16
C ALA A 222 -12.00 -7.89 3.21
N GLU A 223 -12.03 -8.16 1.90
CA GLU A 223 -11.41 -7.29 0.88
C GLU A 223 -12.03 -5.90 0.88
N ASN A 224 -13.36 -5.82 0.82
CA ASN A 224 -14.09 -4.55 0.79
C ASN A 224 -13.80 -3.69 2.01
N ALA A 225 -13.95 -4.26 3.22
CA ALA A 225 -13.69 -3.56 4.47
C ALA A 225 -12.21 -3.13 4.59
N ALA A 226 -11.28 -3.97 4.13
CA ALA A 226 -9.85 -3.67 4.13
C ALA A 226 -9.51 -2.49 3.21
N VAL A 227 -10.09 -2.47 2.01
CA VAL A 227 -9.88 -1.36 1.05
C VAL A 227 -10.48 -0.06 1.60
N ILE A 228 -11.69 -0.08 2.15
CA ILE A 228 -12.32 1.10 2.73
C ILE A 228 -11.45 1.66 3.87
N SER A 229 -11.10 0.84 4.86
CA SER A 229 -10.25 1.24 5.98
C SER A 229 -8.91 1.81 5.47
N LYS A 230 -8.27 1.14 4.51
CA LYS A 230 -7.01 1.64 3.94
C LYS A 230 -7.16 2.97 3.22
N MET A 231 -8.28 3.23 2.53
CA MET A 231 -8.51 4.51 1.87
C MET A 231 -8.69 5.64 2.89
N LEU A 232 -9.39 5.41 4.00
CA LEU A 232 -9.50 6.36 5.10
C LEU A 232 -8.10 6.71 5.66
N ARG A 233 -7.27 5.70 5.90
CA ARG A 233 -5.90 5.87 6.39
C ARG A 233 -5.00 6.64 5.41
N VAL A 234 -5.12 6.38 4.10
CA VAL A 234 -4.38 7.13 3.06
C VAL A 234 -4.75 8.60 3.06
N MET A 235 -6.01 8.94 3.29
CA MET A 235 -6.45 10.35 3.39
C MET A 235 -5.83 11.06 4.60
N MET A 236 -5.49 10.36 5.67
CA MET A 236 -4.78 10.93 6.82
C MET A 236 -3.34 11.36 6.51
N LEU A 237 -2.79 11.02 5.35
CA LEU A 237 -1.46 11.45 4.94
C LEU A 237 -1.34 12.99 4.90
N ALA A 238 -2.35 13.69 4.37
CA ALA A 238 -2.30 15.14 4.25
C ALA A 238 -2.24 15.85 5.62
N PRO A 239 -3.16 15.60 6.58
CA PRO A 239 -3.05 16.19 7.92
C PRO A 239 -1.78 15.75 8.66
N PHE A 240 -1.33 14.50 8.50
CA PHE A 240 -0.07 14.04 9.06
C PHE A 240 1.13 14.86 8.56
N LEU A 241 1.24 15.12 7.26
CA LEU A 241 2.33 15.90 6.68
C LEU A 241 2.31 17.35 7.16
N ILE A 242 1.13 17.94 7.38
CA ILE A 242 0.99 19.29 7.95
C ILE A 242 1.55 19.32 9.38
N LEU A 243 1.16 18.36 10.22
CA LEU A 243 1.64 18.24 11.60
C LEU A 243 3.15 18.00 11.65
N LEU A 244 3.66 17.11 10.80
CA LEU A 244 5.08 16.82 10.71
C LEU A 244 5.88 18.05 10.24
N ALA A 245 5.40 18.77 9.23
CA ALA A 245 6.04 20.02 8.76
C ALA A 245 6.12 21.09 9.86
N ALA A 246 5.04 21.27 10.62
CA ALA A 246 5.03 22.15 11.78
C ALA A 246 6.08 21.74 12.83
N ARG A 247 6.20 20.43 13.10
CA ARG A 247 7.19 19.89 14.05
C ARG A 247 8.62 20.07 13.56
N VAL A 248 8.88 19.83 12.27
CA VAL A 248 10.20 20.07 11.65
C VAL A 248 10.61 21.53 11.78
N LYS A 249 9.68 22.46 11.48
CA LYS A 249 9.91 23.90 11.60
C LYS A 249 10.27 24.31 13.04
N GLN A 250 9.55 23.82 14.05
CA GLN A 250 9.87 24.09 15.46
C GLN A 250 11.27 23.63 15.85
N LEU A 251 11.70 22.48 15.35
CA LEU A 251 13.00 21.90 15.69
C LEU A 251 14.17 22.55 14.95
N SER A 252 13.93 23.15 13.80
CA SER A 252 14.96 23.81 12.98
C SER A 252 15.22 25.27 13.36
N GLY A 253 14.39 25.87 14.22
CA GLY A 253 14.51 27.28 14.61
C GLY A 253 14.38 28.29 13.44
N ALA A 254 14.09 27.79 12.24
CA ALA A 254 14.17 28.58 11.02
C ALA A 254 12.79 29.16 10.61
N ASN A 255 12.75 30.47 10.41
CA ASN A 255 11.70 31.18 9.67
C ASN A 255 11.82 30.90 8.14
N SER A 256 11.92 29.64 7.74
CA SER A 256 11.98 29.32 6.32
C SER A 256 10.57 29.36 5.73
N GLY A 257 10.31 30.41 4.95
CA GLY A 257 9.06 30.63 4.21
C GLY A 257 8.82 29.66 3.05
N GLU A 258 9.59 28.59 2.94
CA GLU A 258 9.37 27.54 1.93
C GLU A 258 8.14 26.69 2.28
N LYS A 259 7.09 26.84 1.48
CA LYS A 259 5.90 25.98 1.51
C LYS A 259 6.29 24.58 1.00
N SER A 260 6.34 23.58 1.88
CA SER A 260 6.42 22.20 1.43
C SER A 260 5.16 21.84 0.62
N LYS A 261 5.33 21.21 -0.54
CA LYS A 261 4.21 20.75 -1.36
C LYS A 261 3.55 19.57 -0.66
N ILE A 262 2.32 19.76 -0.19
CA ILE A 262 1.52 18.68 0.39
C ILE A 262 0.99 17.83 -0.75
N THR A 263 1.28 16.53 -0.71
CA THR A 263 0.78 15.58 -1.69
C THR A 263 -0.60 15.09 -1.28
N ILE A 264 -1.62 15.46 -2.06
CA ILE A 264 -3.00 14.99 -1.87
C ILE A 264 -3.16 13.66 -2.61
N PRO A 265 -3.65 12.59 -1.96
CA PRO A 265 -3.88 11.29 -2.60
C PRO A 265 -5.20 11.28 -3.40
N TRP A 266 -5.21 11.96 -4.56
CA TRP A 266 -6.40 12.14 -5.39
C TRP A 266 -7.13 10.84 -5.74
N PHE A 267 -6.42 9.72 -5.89
CA PHE A 267 -7.03 8.43 -6.20
C PHE A 267 -7.96 7.94 -5.08
N ALA A 268 -7.64 8.23 -3.81
CA ALA A 268 -8.49 7.87 -2.67
C ALA A 268 -9.77 8.72 -2.63
N ILE A 269 -9.67 10.01 -2.98
CA ILE A 269 -10.85 10.89 -3.11
C ILE A 269 -11.73 10.40 -4.27
N LEU A 270 -11.14 10.11 -5.43
CA LEU A 270 -11.88 9.61 -6.59
C LEU A 270 -12.54 8.26 -6.32
N PHE A 271 -11.90 7.36 -5.55
CA PHE A 271 -12.50 6.11 -5.10
C PHE A 271 -13.83 6.36 -4.37
N ILE A 272 -13.86 7.29 -3.40
CA ILE A 272 -15.08 7.64 -2.67
C ILE A 272 -16.13 8.25 -3.60
N VAL A 273 -15.72 9.15 -4.49
CA VAL A 273 -16.64 9.77 -5.47
C VAL A 273 -17.28 8.69 -6.35
N VAL A 274 -16.51 7.69 -6.81
CA VAL A 274 -17.03 6.58 -7.61
C VAL A 274 -17.99 5.71 -6.79
N ALA A 275 -17.68 5.40 -5.52
CA ALA A 275 -18.58 4.65 -4.65
C ALA A 275 -19.90 5.40 -4.38
N ILE A 276 -19.84 6.72 -4.15
CA ILE A 276 -21.04 7.57 -4.04
C ILE A 276 -21.83 7.52 -5.35
N PHE A 277 -21.19 7.69 -6.50
CA PHE A 277 -21.83 7.62 -7.81
C PHE A 277 -22.51 6.25 -8.04
N ASN A 278 -21.83 5.16 -7.70
CA ASN A 278 -22.38 3.81 -7.82
C ASN A 278 -23.61 3.60 -6.92
N SER A 279 -23.69 4.28 -5.77
CA SER A 279 -24.83 4.20 -4.84
C SER A 279 -26.15 4.73 -5.43
N PHE A 280 -26.07 5.58 -6.46
CA PHE A 280 -27.26 6.07 -7.17
C PHE A 280 -27.78 5.09 -8.25
N HIS A 281 -27.07 3.98 -8.51
CA HIS A 281 -27.44 2.94 -9.48
C HIS A 281 -27.76 3.50 -10.89
N LEU A 282 -27.02 4.53 -11.31
CA LEU A 282 -27.26 5.23 -12.61
C LEU A 282 -26.75 4.42 -13.81
N LEU A 283 -25.83 3.48 -13.61
CA LEU A 283 -25.30 2.64 -14.68
C LEU A 283 -26.02 1.30 -14.75
N PRO A 284 -26.25 0.75 -15.97
CA PRO A 284 -26.71 -0.62 -16.13
C PRO A 284 -25.73 -1.61 -15.46
N GLN A 285 -26.25 -2.68 -14.84
CA GLN A 285 -25.44 -3.67 -14.13
C GLN A 285 -24.38 -4.32 -15.04
N SER A 286 -24.64 -4.47 -16.34
CA SER A 286 -23.66 -4.98 -17.30
C SER A 286 -22.42 -4.09 -17.42
N VAL A 287 -22.60 -2.77 -17.38
CA VAL A 287 -21.50 -1.79 -17.40
C VAL A 287 -20.71 -1.86 -16.09
N VAL A 288 -21.40 -1.92 -14.95
CA VAL A 288 -20.75 -2.06 -13.64
C VAL A 288 -19.91 -3.34 -13.62
N ASN A 289 -20.46 -4.48 -14.06
CA ASN A 289 -19.72 -5.75 -14.11
C ASN A 289 -18.48 -5.69 -15.02
N MET A 290 -18.57 -4.99 -16.15
CA MET A 290 -17.42 -4.75 -17.04
C MET A 290 -16.34 -3.92 -16.34
N LEU A 291 -16.71 -2.86 -15.61
CA LEU A 291 -15.79 -2.01 -14.87
C LEU A 291 -15.11 -2.78 -13.72
N VAL A 292 -15.87 -3.64 -13.02
CA VAL A 292 -15.35 -4.53 -11.96
C VAL A 292 -14.38 -5.57 -12.54
N THR A 293 -14.66 -6.11 -13.73
CA THR A 293 -13.74 -7.04 -14.42
C THR A 293 -12.45 -6.34 -14.81
N LEU A 294 -12.56 -5.12 -15.36
CA LEU A 294 -11.42 -4.29 -15.71
C LEU A 294 -10.58 -3.94 -14.46
N ASP A 295 -11.22 -3.54 -13.37
CA ASP A 295 -10.59 -3.29 -12.08
C ASP A 295 -9.76 -4.49 -11.60
N THR A 296 -10.36 -5.69 -11.56
CA THR A 296 -9.66 -6.93 -11.20
C THR A 296 -8.39 -7.16 -12.04
N PHE A 297 -8.51 -6.96 -13.37
CA PHE A 297 -7.37 -7.11 -14.28
C PHE A 297 -6.26 -6.08 -14.01
N LEU A 298 -6.62 -4.80 -13.79
CA LEU A 298 -5.66 -3.74 -13.49
C LEU A 298 -4.96 -3.97 -12.15
N LEU A 299 -5.70 -4.40 -11.12
CA LEU A 299 -5.13 -4.74 -9.82
C LEU A 299 -4.19 -5.94 -9.92
N ALA A 300 -4.55 -6.99 -10.67
CA ALA A 300 -3.68 -8.15 -10.88
C ALA A 300 -2.40 -7.76 -11.64
N MET A 301 -2.47 -6.87 -12.65
CA MET A 301 -1.29 -6.31 -13.32
C MET A 301 -0.40 -5.52 -12.36
N ALA A 302 -1.01 -4.75 -11.48
CA ALA A 302 -0.27 -4.00 -10.45
C ALA A 302 0.40 -4.94 -9.44
N MET A 303 -0.25 -6.06 -9.06
CA MET A 303 0.33 -7.10 -8.21
C MET A 303 1.53 -7.78 -8.88
N ALA A 304 1.40 -8.16 -10.15
CA ALA A 304 2.51 -8.71 -10.93
C ALA A 304 3.71 -7.75 -10.97
N ALA A 305 3.45 -6.47 -11.24
CA ALA A 305 4.47 -5.42 -11.27
C ALA A 305 5.10 -5.16 -9.88
N LEU A 306 4.30 -5.19 -8.81
CA LEU A 306 4.80 -5.10 -7.43
C LEU A 306 5.74 -6.27 -7.14
N GLY A 307 5.34 -7.50 -7.50
CA GLY A 307 6.18 -8.70 -7.38
C GLY A 307 7.51 -8.56 -8.13
N LEU A 308 7.47 -8.18 -9.42
CA LEU A 308 8.66 -7.97 -10.26
C LEU A 308 9.66 -6.99 -9.65
N THR A 309 9.17 -5.97 -8.94
CA THR A 309 10.00 -4.95 -8.28
C THR A 309 10.39 -5.31 -6.84
N THR A 310 9.93 -6.45 -6.31
CA THR A 310 10.25 -6.92 -4.96
C THR A 310 11.50 -7.80 -5.00
N HIS A 311 12.66 -7.19 -4.68
CA HIS A 311 13.95 -7.87 -4.73
C HIS A 311 14.45 -8.29 -3.35
N VAL A 312 14.89 -9.54 -3.22
CA VAL A 312 15.54 -10.07 -2.00
C VAL A 312 16.81 -9.28 -1.65
N SER A 313 17.51 -8.73 -2.65
CA SER A 313 18.68 -7.88 -2.43
C SER A 313 18.36 -6.58 -1.64
N ALA A 314 17.11 -6.14 -1.61
CA ALA A 314 16.69 -4.98 -0.83
C ALA A 314 16.90 -5.18 0.69
N LEU A 315 16.77 -6.44 1.18
CA LEU A 315 17.10 -6.77 2.58
C LEU A 315 18.54 -6.43 2.93
N LYS A 316 19.49 -6.79 2.04
CA LYS A 316 20.92 -6.52 2.26
C LYS A 316 21.23 -5.02 2.26
N LYS A 317 20.55 -4.24 1.41
CA LYS A 317 20.74 -2.80 1.28
C LYS A 317 20.16 -2.01 2.46
N ALA A 318 19.06 -2.47 3.06
CA ALA A 318 18.40 -1.79 4.17
C ALA A 318 19.26 -1.74 5.44
N GLY A 319 20.10 -2.76 5.67
CA GLY A 319 20.90 -2.89 6.87
C GLY A 319 20.14 -3.47 8.06
N ALA A 320 20.85 -4.00 9.04
CA ALA A 320 20.24 -4.74 10.16
C ALA A 320 19.37 -3.86 11.08
N LYS A 321 19.85 -2.67 11.47
CA LYS A 321 19.13 -1.81 12.41
C LYS A 321 17.78 -1.30 11.87
N PRO A 322 17.66 -0.76 10.66
CA PRO A 322 16.38 -0.38 10.07
C PRO A 322 15.42 -1.56 9.92
N LEU A 323 15.93 -2.74 9.53
CA LEU A 323 15.12 -3.95 9.39
C LEU A 323 14.59 -4.43 10.74
N LEU A 324 15.40 -4.46 11.79
CA LEU A 324 14.97 -4.83 13.14
C LEU A 324 13.94 -3.84 13.69
N MET A 325 14.17 -2.55 13.49
CA MET A 325 13.17 -1.53 13.85
C MET A 325 11.84 -1.79 13.12
N ALA A 326 11.87 -2.01 11.80
CA ALA A 326 10.68 -2.27 11.02
C ALA A 326 10.00 -3.59 11.42
N LEU A 327 10.76 -4.62 11.81
CA LEU A 327 10.22 -5.87 12.36
C LEU A 327 9.45 -5.62 13.65
N VAL A 328 9.99 -4.81 14.58
CA VAL A 328 9.30 -4.47 15.82
C VAL A 328 8.04 -3.66 15.55
N LEU A 329 8.08 -2.71 14.60
CA LEU A 329 6.89 -1.96 14.19
C LEU A 329 5.85 -2.87 13.52
N PHE A 330 6.28 -3.85 12.73
CA PHE A 330 5.39 -4.83 12.12
C PHE A 330 4.73 -5.72 13.19
N ALA A 331 5.51 -6.20 14.16
CA ALA A 331 4.96 -6.93 15.32
C ALA A 331 3.97 -6.07 16.14
N TRP A 332 4.26 -4.78 16.32
CA TRP A 332 3.32 -3.82 16.92
C TRP A 332 2.03 -3.70 16.12
N LEU A 333 2.12 -3.58 14.79
CA LEU A 333 0.94 -3.49 13.92
C LEU A 333 0.07 -4.75 14.02
N ILE A 334 0.69 -5.94 14.14
CA ILE A 334 -0.05 -7.18 14.34
C ILE A 334 -0.68 -7.22 15.72
N VAL A 335 0.10 -7.08 16.81
CA VAL A 335 -0.40 -7.28 18.17
C VAL A 335 -1.16 -6.04 18.66
N GLY A 336 -0.50 -4.89 18.65
CA GLY A 336 -1.09 -3.63 19.14
C GLY A 336 -2.20 -3.13 18.22
N GLY A 337 -2.00 -3.21 16.90
CA GLY A 337 -3.03 -2.89 15.91
C GLY A 337 -4.24 -3.83 16.02
N GLY A 338 -4.01 -5.13 16.21
CA GLY A 338 -5.07 -6.11 16.47
C GLY A 338 -5.86 -5.80 17.74
N ALA A 339 -5.16 -5.48 18.83
CA ALA A 339 -5.81 -5.08 20.09
C ALA A 339 -6.64 -3.79 19.95
N ILE A 340 -6.10 -2.76 19.26
CA ILE A 340 -6.85 -1.52 18.97
C ILE A 340 -8.11 -1.84 18.18
N ASN A 341 -8.00 -2.66 17.12
CA ASN A 341 -9.15 -3.05 16.30
C ASN A 341 -10.21 -3.79 17.13
N TYR A 342 -9.78 -4.79 17.90
CA TYR A 342 -10.68 -5.57 18.75
C TYR A 342 -11.44 -4.70 19.75
N VAL A 343 -10.73 -3.85 20.50
CA VAL A 343 -11.33 -2.99 21.53
C VAL A 343 -12.29 -1.98 20.91
N ILE A 344 -11.89 -1.27 19.85
CA ILE A 344 -12.73 -0.24 19.26
C ILE A 344 -13.97 -0.84 18.60
N GLN A 345 -13.83 -1.96 17.89
CA GLN A 345 -14.97 -2.63 17.27
C GLN A 345 -15.92 -3.24 18.32
N SER A 346 -15.41 -3.74 19.46
CA SER A 346 -16.27 -4.27 20.53
C SER A 346 -17.00 -3.18 21.34
N VAL A 347 -16.53 -1.93 21.30
CA VAL A 347 -17.14 -0.80 22.03
C VAL A 347 -18.12 -0.01 21.16
N ILE A 348 -17.85 0.07 19.85
CA ILE A 348 -18.62 0.92 18.91
C ILE A 348 -19.63 0.09 18.09
N ALA A 349 -19.41 -1.22 17.93
CA ALA A 349 -20.40 -2.15 17.37
C ALA A 349 -21.44 -2.47 18.43
#